data_70e691b33a31f8b103a2e79c1e07eaf2
#
_entry.id   70e691b33a31f8b103a2e79c1e07eaf2
#
_cell.length_a   1.000
_cell.length_b   1.000
_cell.length_c   1.000
_cell.angle_alpha   90.00
_cell.angle_beta   90.00
_cell.angle_gamma   90.00
#
_symmetry.space_group_name_H-M   'P 1'
#
loop_
_entity.id
_entity.type
_entity.pdbx_description
1 polymer ?
#
loop_
_entity_poly.entity_id
_entity_poly.type
_entity_poly.pdbx_seq_one_letter_code
_entity_poly.pdbx_strand_id
1 'polypeptide(L)'
;MTGQDAAVQQQLGLTPALLAYMRNAINELRFGIYARYLPAQTVERMRRHEASHSDEWIELAMQIRARMQDDPEARSDQALALARRWFAMFTDMLGDDPDVVAQFRRAASLEPMLHLGTGIGDDVIGFLRRAMQNMQAPAAKA
;
A
#
# COMPACT_ATOMS: atom_id res chain seq x y z
N MET A 1 -4.48 1.85 19.60
CA MET A 1 -5.80 1.23 19.44
C MET A 1 -6.84 2.04 20.20
N THR A 2 -7.94 2.35 19.58
CA THR A 2 -9.01 3.12 20.22
C THR A 2 -9.90 2.19 21.05
N GLY A 3 -10.66 2.73 22.02
CA GLY A 3 -11.65 1.97 22.77
C GLY A 3 -12.74 1.37 21.90
N GLN A 4 -13.02 2.01 20.76
CA GLN A 4 -13.98 1.53 19.78
C GLN A 4 -13.51 0.23 19.12
N ASP A 5 -12.24 0.16 18.75
CA ASP A 5 -11.66 -1.05 18.14
C ASP A 5 -11.71 -2.22 19.13
N ALA A 6 -11.37 -1.98 20.38
CA ALA A 6 -11.43 -3.01 21.42
C ALA A 6 -12.86 -3.51 21.64
N ALA A 7 -13.84 -2.61 21.64
CA ALA A 7 -15.25 -2.98 21.78
C ALA A 7 -15.74 -3.83 20.61
N VAL A 8 -15.36 -3.46 19.38
CA VAL A 8 -15.73 -4.23 18.18
C VAL A 8 -15.11 -5.62 18.22
N GLN A 9 -13.82 -5.70 18.56
CA GLN A 9 -13.13 -7.00 18.69
C GLN A 9 -13.81 -7.90 19.71
N GLN A 10 -14.14 -7.35 20.85
CA GLN A 10 -14.81 -8.10 21.92
C GLN A 10 -16.20 -8.57 21.48
N GLN A 11 -16.96 -7.71 20.82
CA GLN A 11 -18.31 -8.03 20.35
C GLN A 11 -18.29 -9.15 19.31
N LEU A 12 -17.28 -9.18 18.44
CA LEU A 12 -17.14 -10.18 17.38
C LEU A 12 -16.42 -11.44 17.88
N GLY A 13 -15.96 -11.48 19.14
CA GLY A 13 -15.18 -12.60 19.65
C GLY A 13 -13.79 -12.69 19.07
N LEU A 14 -13.24 -11.58 18.54
CA LEU A 14 -11.92 -11.57 17.92
C LEU A 14 -10.85 -11.34 19.00
N THR A 15 -9.83 -12.19 18.98
CA THR A 15 -8.65 -12.04 19.82
C THR A 15 -7.50 -11.49 18.98
N PRO A 16 -6.47 -10.89 19.61
CA PRO A 16 -5.26 -10.50 18.86
C PRO A 16 -4.63 -11.64 18.08
N ALA A 17 -4.62 -12.85 18.66
CA ALA A 17 -4.08 -14.03 17.97
C ALA A 17 -4.91 -14.40 16.74
N LEU A 18 -6.23 -14.35 16.84
CA LEU A 18 -7.11 -14.63 15.71
C LEU A 18 -6.95 -13.58 14.60
N LEU A 19 -6.86 -12.31 14.98
CA LEU A 19 -6.65 -11.23 14.01
C LEU A 19 -5.33 -11.40 13.29
N ALA A 20 -4.26 -11.77 13.99
CA ALA A 20 -2.96 -12.04 13.38
C ALA A 20 -3.04 -13.22 12.42
N TYR A 21 -3.74 -14.28 12.79
CA TYR A 21 -3.94 -15.45 11.94
C TYR A 21 -4.68 -15.06 10.65
N MET A 22 -5.75 -14.28 10.78
CA MET A 22 -6.53 -13.83 9.61
C MET A 22 -5.69 -12.96 8.69
N ARG A 23 -4.89 -12.06 9.25
CA ARG A 23 -3.98 -11.20 8.46
C ARG A 23 -2.97 -12.05 7.69
N ASN A 24 -2.37 -13.03 8.35
CA ASN A 24 -1.40 -13.92 7.72
C ASN A 24 -2.05 -14.74 6.60
N ALA A 25 -3.28 -15.22 6.81
CA ALA A 25 -4.00 -15.96 5.79
C ALA A 25 -4.29 -15.10 4.56
N ILE A 26 -4.70 -13.84 4.76
CA ILE A 26 -4.94 -12.91 3.66
C ILE A 26 -3.65 -12.62 2.91
N ASN A 27 -2.55 -12.40 3.62
CA ASN A 27 -1.25 -12.17 2.99
C ASN A 27 -0.80 -13.36 2.16
N GLU A 28 -0.98 -14.58 2.66
CA GLU A 28 -0.62 -15.78 1.90
C GLU A 28 -1.45 -15.92 0.63
N LEU A 29 -2.73 -15.58 0.67
CA LEU A 29 -3.56 -15.55 -0.53
C LEU A 29 -3.03 -14.53 -1.55
N ARG A 30 -2.67 -13.35 -1.08
CA ARG A 30 -2.11 -12.30 -1.95
C ARG A 30 -0.80 -12.76 -2.59
N PHE A 31 0.11 -13.32 -1.82
CA PHE A 31 1.38 -13.81 -2.35
C PHE A 31 1.18 -14.96 -3.34
N GLY A 32 0.19 -15.82 -3.10
CA GLY A 32 -0.18 -16.87 -4.05
C GLY A 32 -0.65 -16.30 -5.39
N ILE A 33 -1.40 -15.20 -5.36
CA ILE A 33 -1.82 -14.52 -6.58
C ILE A 33 -0.62 -13.87 -7.27
N TYR A 34 0.23 -13.16 -6.53
CA TYR A 34 1.42 -12.54 -7.10
C TYR A 34 2.35 -13.57 -7.75
N ALA A 35 2.42 -14.77 -7.18
CA ALA A 35 3.27 -15.83 -7.73
C ALA A 35 2.88 -16.25 -9.14
N ARG A 36 1.66 -15.98 -9.57
CA ARG A 36 1.21 -16.25 -10.95
C ARG A 36 1.70 -15.22 -11.96
N TYR A 37 2.14 -14.05 -11.48
CA TYR A 37 2.53 -12.91 -12.34
C TYR A 37 4.00 -12.57 -12.22
N LEU A 38 4.63 -12.85 -11.09
CA LEU A 38 5.97 -12.37 -10.76
C LEU A 38 6.93 -13.53 -10.57
N PRO A 39 8.24 -13.31 -10.82
CA PRO A 39 9.25 -14.32 -10.52
C PRO A 39 9.25 -14.72 -9.05
N ALA A 40 9.57 -15.97 -8.78
CA ALA A 40 9.57 -16.50 -7.41
C ALA A 40 10.46 -15.70 -6.47
N GLN A 41 11.62 -15.25 -6.93
CA GLN A 41 12.52 -14.45 -6.11
C GLN A 41 11.94 -13.07 -5.78
N THR A 42 11.14 -12.51 -6.68
CA THR A 42 10.44 -11.24 -6.42
C THR A 42 9.38 -11.43 -5.34
N VAL A 43 8.60 -12.49 -5.43
CA VAL A 43 7.59 -12.80 -4.41
C VAL A 43 8.24 -13.02 -3.05
N GLU A 44 9.38 -13.69 -3.01
CA GLU A 44 10.12 -13.90 -1.77
C GLU A 44 10.63 -12.57 -1.19
N ARG A 45 11.10 -11.68 -2.04
CA ARG A 45 11.49 -10.33 -1.62
C ARG A 45 10.30 -9.59 -1.01
N MET A 46 9.13 -9.69 -1.62
CA MET A 46 7.90 -9.08 -1.11
C MET A 46 7.53 -9.65 0.26
N ARG A 47 7.66 -10.96 0.46
CA ARG A 47 7.40 -11.59 1.76
C ARG A 47 8.32 -11.04 2.84
N ARG A 48 9.61 -10.92 2.55
CA ARG A 48 10.58 -10.38 3.51
C ARG A 48 10.29 -8.93 3.84
N HIS A 49 9.93 -8.14 2.81
CA HIS A 49 9.56 -6.74 3.02
C HIS A 49 8.34 -6.62 3.93
N GLU A 50 7.30 -7.39 3.64
CA GLU A 50 6.06 -7.38 4.44
C GLU A 50 6.32 -7.74 5.89
N ALA A 51 7.17 -8.72 6.13
CA ALA A 51 7.51 -9.15 7.49
C ALA A 51 8.15 -8.02 8.32
N SER A 52 8.88 -7.13 7.66
CA SER A 52 9.62 -6.06 8.34
C SER A 52 8.91 -4.71 8.32
N HIS A 53 7.99 -4.48 7.37
CA HIS A 53 7.48 -3.13 7.07
C HIS A 53 5.94 -3.05 7.06
N SER A 54 5.23 -4.07 7.49
CA SER A 54 3.76 -4.04 7.44
C SER A 54 3.17 -2.86 8.21
N ASP A 55 3.71 -2.56 9.38
CA ASP A 55 3.23 -1.43 10.18
C ASP A 55 3.51 -0.10 9.51
N GLU A 56 4.63 0.03 8.83
CA GLU A 56 4.97 1.24 8.09
C GLU A 56 4.00 1.48 6.94
N TRP A 57 3.60 0.41 6.23
CA TRP A 57 2.61 0.52 5.16
C TRP A 57 1.26 0.98 5.68
N ILE A 58 0.83 0.44 6.80
CA ILE A 58 -0.44 0.83 7.42
C ILE A 58 -0.41 2.30 7.82
N GLU A 59 0.66 2.71 8.49
CA GLU A 59 0.82 4.10 8.91
C GLU A 59 0.86 5.04 7.72
N LEU A 60 1.60 4.68 6.68
CA LEU A 60 1.71 5.49 5.47
C LEU A 60 0.35 5.65 4.79
N ALA A 61 -0.42 4.56 4.66
CA ALA A 61 -1.76 4.62 4.09
C ALA A 61 -2.67 5.55 4.89
N MET A 62 -2.60 5.50 6.21
CA MET A 62 -3.37 6.39 7.09
C MET A 62 -2.99 7.85 6.90
N GLN A 63 -1.70 8.14 6.79
CA GLN A 63 -1.22 9.51 6.57
C GLN A 63 -1.65 10.03 5.21
N ILE A 64 -1.59 9.20 4.18
CA ILE A 64 -2.04 9.57 2.84
C ILE A 64 -3.53 9.90 2.86
N ARG A 65 -4.35 9.03 3.46
CA ARG A 65 -5.80 9.27 3.53
C ARG A 65 -6.14 10.53 4.29
N ALA A 66 -5.43 10.81 5.38
CA ALA A 66 -5.63 12.06 6.13
C ALA A 66 -5.30 13.28 5.26
N ARG A 67 -4.21 13.20 4.49
CA ARG A 67 -3.80 14.32 3.63
C ARG A 67 -4.79 14.53 2.48
N MET A 68 -5.39 13.47 1.96
CA MET A 68 -6.36 13.56 0.86
C MET A 68 -7.56 14.43 1.21
N GLN A 69 -7.94 14.49 2.48
CA GLN A 69 -9.09 15.28 2.90
C GLN A 69 -8.84 16.79 2.81
N ASP A 70 -7.62 17.21 3.14
CA ASP A 70 -7.25 18.63 3.16
C ASP A 70 -6.61 19.09 1.86
N ASP A 71 -6.10 18.15 1.05
CA ASP A 71 -5.34 18.46 -0.16
C ASP A 71 -5.64 17.41 -1.23
N PRO A 72 -6.88 17.35 -1.73
CA PRO A 72 -7.27 16.32 -2.70
C PRO A 72 -6.50 16.39 -4.03
N GLU A 73 -5.95 17.55 -4.36
CA GLU A 73 -5.16 17.72 -5.59
C GLU A 73 -3.68 17.38 -5.42
N ALA A 74 -3.27 17.00 -4.21
CA ALA A 74 -1.92 16.57 -3.90
C ALA A 74 -0.85 17.61 -4.26
N ARG A 75 -1.09 18.88 -3.89
CA ARG A 75 -0.20 19.98 -4.22
C ARG A 75 0.70 20.43 -3.08
N SER A 76 0.41 20.01 -1.86
CA SER A 76 1.18 20.40 -0.69
C SER A 76 2.54 19.67 -0.65
N ASP A 77 3.48 20.27 0.08
CA ASP A 77 4.78 19.64 0.32
C ASP A 77 4.62 18.31 1.05
N GLN A 78 3.64 18.22 1.96
CA GLN A 78 3.33 16.99 2.68
C GLN A 78 2.86 15.89 1.71
N ALA A 79 2.03 16.22 0.73
CA ALA A 79 1.58 15.26 -0.27
C ALA A 79 2.77 14.72 -1.09
N LEU A 80 3.66 15.61 -1.49
CA LEU A 80 4.86 15.23 -2.24
C LEU A 80 5.79 14.34 -1.41
N ALA A 81 5.96 14.66 -0.13
CA ALA A 81 6.79 13.88 0.78
C ALA A 81 6.21 12.47 0.96
N LEU A 82 4.89 12.36 1.11
CA LEU A 82 4.21 11.07 1.24
C LEU A 82 4.36 10.24 -0.03
N ALA A 83 4.24 10.86 -1.20
CA ALA A 83 4.42 10.17 -2.47
C ALA A 83 5.87 9.64 -2.62
N ARG A 84 6.85 10.44 -2.27
CA ARG A 84 8.25 10.02 -2.29
C ARG A 84 8.50 8.83 -1.37
N ARG A 85 7.95 8.90 -0.17
CA ARG A 85 8.07 7.80 0.80
C ARG A 85 7.41 6.53 0.27
N TRP A 86 6.22 6.66 -0.33
CA TRP A 86 5.52 5.52 -0.92
C TRP A 86 6.34 4.86 -2.01
N PHE A 87 6.93 5.65 -2.91
CA PHE A 87 7.76 5.12 -3.98
C PHE A 87 9.05 4.47 -3.46
N ALA A 88 9.66 5.03 -2.43
CA ALA A 88 10.85 4.43 -1.83
C ALA A 88 10.51 3.07 -1.23
N MET A 89 9.40 2.96 -0.51
CA MET A 89 8.95 1.71 0.07
C MET A 89 8.55 0.70 -1.00
N PHE A 90 7.87 1.17 -2.06
CA PHE A 90 7.48 0.34 -3.18
C PHE A 90 8.71 -0.25 -3.89
N THR A 91 9.73 0.57 -4.13
CA THR A 91 10.97 0.12 -4.76
C THR A 91 11.71 -0.87 -3.87
N ASP A 92 11.71 -0.64 -2.57
CA ASP A 92 12.32 -1.59 -1.63
C ASP A 92 11.60 -2.95 -1.66
N MET A 93 10.29 -2.91 -1.78
CA MET A 93 9.46 -4.13 -1.82
C MET A 93 9.65 -4.91 -3.13
N LEU A 94 9.60 -4.24 -4.24
CA LEU A 94 9.46 -4.87 -5.56
C LEU A 94 10.72 -4.80 -6.40
N GLY A 95 11.57 -3.82 -6.18
CA GLY A 95 12.70 -3.51 -7.05
C GLY A 95 12.30 -2.51 -8.13
N ASP A 96 13.24 -2.24 -9.03
CA ASP A 96 13.10 -1.22 -10.05
C ASP A 96 13.10 -1.78 -11.49
N ASP A 97 13.03 -3.10 -11.65
CA ASP A 97 12.95 -3.72 -12.97
C ASP A 97 11.62 -3.35 -13.63
N PRO A 98 11.65 -2.67 -14.78
CA PRO A 98 10.41 -2.22 -15.43
C PRO A 98 9.46 -3.36 -15.80
N ASP A 99 9.99 -4.51 -16.16
CA ASP A 99 9.17 -5.68 -16.52
C ASP A 99 8.42 -6.21 -15.29
N VAL A 100 9.12 -6.29 -14.16
CA VAL A 100 8.51 -6.71 -12.90
C VAL A 100 7.44 -5.72 -12.45
N VAL A 101 7.73 -4.42 -12.54
CA VAL A 101 6.77 -3.38 -12.18
C VAL A 101 5.53 -3.46 -13.07
N ALA A 102 5.71 -3.68 -14.38
CA ALA A 102 4.59 -3.83 -15.31
C ALA A 102 3.73 -5.05 -14.96
N GLN A 103 4.33 -6.16 -14.61
CA GLN A 103 3.59 -7.36 -14.20
C GLN A 103 2.87 -7.15 -12.87
N PHE A 104 3.48 -6.44 -11.94
CA PHE A 104 2.81 -6.07 -10.68
C PHE A 104 1.55 -5.24 -10.95
N ARG A 105 1.66 -4.22 -11.81
CA ARG A 105 0.51 -3.38 -12.17
C ARG A 105 -0.57 -4.18 -12.86
N ARG A 106 -0.17 -5.12 -13.72
CA ARG A 106 -1.12 -6.00 -14.39
C ARG A 106 -1.89 -6.87 -13.37
N ALA A 107 -1.19 -7.47 -12.43
CA ALA A 107 -1.81 -8.24 -11.37
C ALA A 107 -2.79 -7.38 -10.57
N ALA A 108 -2.36 -6.19 -10.17
CA ALA A 108 -3.19 -5.27 -9.39
C ALA A 108 -4.47 -4.88 -10.13
N SER A 109 -4.42 -4.74 -11.47
CA SER A 109 -5.61 -4.37 -12.25
C SER A 109 -6.55 -5.55 -12.50
N LEU A 110 -6.03 -6.77 -12.55
CA LEU A 110 -6.82 -7.97 -12.87
C LEU A 110 -7.35 -8.70 -11.64
N GLU A 111 -6.74 -8.49 -10.48
CA GLU A 111 -7.02 -9.28 -9.29
C GLU A 111 -7.47 -8.38 -8.13
N PRO A 112 -8.78 -8.15 -7.98
CA PRO A 112 -9.29 -7.26 -6.93
C PRO A 112 -8.89 -7.67 -5.51
N MET A 113 -8.65 -8.96 -5.28
CA MET A 113 -8.25 -9.45 -3.95
C MET A 113 -6.94 -8.89 -3.47
N LEU A 114 -6.08 -8.41 -4.38
CA LEU A 114 -4.78 -7.85 -4.00
C LEU A 114 -4.92 -6.57 -3.20
N HIS A 115 -6.06 -5.91 -3.26
CA HIS A 115 -6.32 -4.67 -2.51
C HIS A 115 -6.99 -4.92 -1.16
N LEU A 116 -7.36 -6.16 -0.89
CA LEU A 116 -8.07 -6.51 0.34
C LEU A 116 -7.19 -6.26 1.57
N GLY A 117 -7.69 -5.46 2.49
CA GLY A 117 -6.99 -5.20 3.76
C GLY A 117 -5.78 -4.27 3.66
N THR A 118 -5.48 -3.72 2.49
CA THR A 118 -4.30 -2.86 2.32
C THR A 118 -4.54 -1.40 2.67
N GLY A 119 -5.80 -0.96 2.66
CA GLY A 119 -6.12 0.47 2.78
C GLY A 119 -5.75 1.27 1.54
N ILE A 120 -5.26 0.62 0.48
CA ILE A 120 -4.79 1.27 -0.75
C ILE A 120 -5.76 0.92 -1.86
N GLY A 121 -6.74 1.80 -2.08
CA GLY A 121 -7.68 1.68 -3.19
C GLY A 121 -7.33 2.63 -4.32
N ASP A 122 -8.20 2.67 -5.33
CA ASP A 122 -8.00 3.52 -6.50
C ASP A 122 -7.90 5.00 -6.14
N ASP A 123 -8.57 5.43 -5.08
CA ASP A 123 -8.52 6.82 -4.60
C ASP A 123 -7.12 7.18 -4.11
N VAL A 124 -6.47 6.30 -3.36
CA VAL A 124 -5.11 6.51 -2.88
C VAL A 124 -4.13 6.52 -4.06
N ILE A 125 -4.26 5.58 -4.96
CA ILE A 125 -3.40 5.51 -6.15
C ILE A 125 -3.57 6.76 -7.01
N GLY A 126 -4.79 7.24 -7.19
CA GLY A 126 -5.06 8.48 -7.92
C GLY A 126 -4.40 9.70 -7.27
N PHE A 127 -4.47 9.78 -5.95
CA PHE A 127 -3.82 10.84 -5.20
C PHE A 127 -2.29 10.82 -5.39
N LEU A 128 -1.68 9.65 -5.25
CA LEU A 128 -0.24 9.48 -5.46
C LEU A 128 0.18 9.84 -6.89
N ARG A 129 -0.66 9.49 -7.87
CA ARG A 129 -0.41 9.84 -9.27
C ARG A 129 -0.44 11.36 -9.46
N ARG A 130 -1.40 12.04 -8.85
CA ARG A 130 -1.47 13.51 -8.91
C ARG A 130 -0.24 14.13 -8.26
N ALA A 131 0.19 13.61 -7.10
CA ALA A 131 1.39 14.09 -6.44
C ALA A 131 2.62 13.96 -7.34
N MET A 132 2.74 12.82 -8.02
CA MET A 132 3.85 12.58 -8.95
C MET A 132 3.82 13.54 -10.14
N GLN A 133 2.64 13.81 -10.68
CA GLN A 133 2.48 14.78 -11.77
C GLN A 133 2.90 16.17 -11.31
N ASN A 134 2.56 16.54 -10.09
CA ASN A 134 2.94 17.83 -9.54
C ASN A 134 4.45 17.94 -9.27
N MET A 135 5.10 16.83 -8.94
CA MET A 135 6.55 16.78 -8.80
C MET A 135 7.25 16.97 -10.15
N GLN A 136 6.68 16.43 -11.22
CA GLN A 136 7.22 16.51 -12.57
C GLN A 136 6.84 17.82 -13.26
N ALA A 137 5.82 18.50 -12.75
CA ALA A 137 5.41 19.79 -13.27
C ALA A 137 6.36 20.84 -12.71
N PRO A 138 7.28 21.36 -13.54
CA PRO A 138 8.33 22.20 -13.01
C PRO A 138 7.84 23.57 -12.59
N ALA A 139 8.72 24.31 -11.96
CA ALA A 139 8.50 25.66 -11.45
C ALA A 139 8.03 26.63 -12.54
N ALA A 140 7.95 26.23 -13.78
CA ALA A 140 7.37 27.02 -14.86
C ALA A 140 5.95 27.49 -14.53
N LYS A 141 5.37 26.94 -13.50
CA LYS A 141 4.08 27.39 -13.01
C LYS A 141 4.13 28.58 -12.09
N ALA A 142 5.30 28.93 -11.69
CA ALA A 142 5.46 30.06 -10.81
C ALA A 142 4.99 31.35 -11.47
#